data_90ea4aedc3db387f3a987b0d8b74aa79
#
_entry.id   90ea4aedc3db387f3a987b0d8b74aa79
#
_cell.length_a   1.000
_cell.length_b   1.000
_cell.length_c   1.000
_cell.angle_alpha   90.00
_cell.angle_beta   90.00
_cell.angle_gamma   90.00
#
_symmetry.space_group_name_H-M   'P 1'
#
loop_
_entity.id
_entity.type
_entity.pdbx_description
1 polymer ?
#
loop_
_entity_poly.entity_id
_entity_poly.type
_entity_poly.pdbx_seq_one_letter_code
_entity_poly.pdbx_strand_id
1 'polypeptide(L)'
;MSPNLDALRAQIQAIETHGRPASAYLPTGAIDLDAALGGGLNLGGVSEVSPATFLDEPASIQFALACIAIALQQRTGDVVILQDATHWARTWGGLYGPGLQKMGICPSRILWVRTGDAKSFHACLEDSARTTGLAGVLALSGPKSGFSLAGARRVQLAAEAAHSLVLAVHGVRTSAFAPARARLVLA
;
A
#
# COMPACT_ATOMS: atom_id res chain seq x y z
N MET A 1 -30.09 29.01 -2.42
CA MET A 1 -29.32 28.54 -1.23
C MET A 1 -28.33 27.48 -1.71
N SER A 2 -27.05 27.81 -1.78
CA SER A 2 -26.03 26.84 -2.17
C SER A 2 -25.91 25.82 -1.03
N PRO A 3 -25.93 24.53 -1.30
CA PRO A 3 -25.67 23.53 -0.28
C PRO A 3 -24.27 23.79 0.30
N ASN A 4 -24.17 23.84 1.62
CA ASN A 4 -22.91 24.02 2.31
C ASN A 4 -22.01 22.80 1.96
N LEU A 5 -20.96 23.05 1.18
CA LEU A 5 -20.03 22.02 0.71
C LEU A 5 -19.46 21.19 1.87
N ASP A 6 -19.29 21.80 3.04
CA ASP A 6 -18.79 21.12 4.22
C ASP A 6 -19.83 20.17 4.82
N ALA A 7 -21.12 20.54 4.80
CA ALA A 7 -22.21 19.66 5.20
C ALA A 7 -22.36 18.47 4.24
N LEU A 8 -22.18 18.69 2.94
CA LEU A 8 -22.22 17.62 1.94
C LEU A 8 -21.02 16.67 2.09
N ARG A 9 -19.82 17.21 2.31
CA ARG A 9 -18.62 16.41 2.62
C ARG A 9 -18.81 15.57 3.88
N ALA A 10 -19.35 16.15 4.95
CA ALA A 10 -19.64 15.44 6.19
C ALA A 10 -20.67 14.32 5.97
N GLN A 11 -21.70 14.56 5.18
CA GLN A 11 -22.68 13.51 4.83
C GLN A 11 -22.07 12.38 4.00
N ILE A 12 -21.26 12.70 2.99
CA ILE A 12 -20.54 11.71 2.18
C ILE A 12 -19.62 10.89 3.09
N GLN A 13 -18.86 11.53 3.96
CA GLN A 13 -17.97 10.87 4.90
C GLN A 13 -18.74 9.98 5.89
N ALA A 14 -19.89 10.41 6.38
CA ALA A 14 -20.77 9.62 7.23
C ALA A 14 -21.33 8.38 6.51
N ILE A 15 -21.71 8.51 5.24
CA ILE A 15 -22.18 7.38 4.41
C ILE A 15 -21.03 6.41 4.13
N GLU A 16 -19.85 6.90 3.82
CA GLU A 16 -18.66 6.07 3.55
C GLU A 16 -18.15 5.33 4.80
N THR A 17 -18.36 5.90 5.99
CA THR A 17 -17.98 5.28 7.27
C THR A 17 -19.07 4.42 7.88
N HIS A 18 -20.32 4.51 7.39
CA HIS A 18 -21.43 3.71 7.91
C HIS A 18 -21.19 2.21 7.63
N GLY A 19 -20.99 1.44 8.70
CA GLY A 19 -20.75 0.00 8.63
C GLY A 19 -19.27 -0.42 8.61
N ARG A 20 -18.31 0.52 8.70
CA ARG A 20 -16.90 0.18 8.91
C ARG A 20 -16.57 0.11 10.40
N PRO A 21 -15.91 -0.97 10.86
CA PRO A 21 -15.40 -0.99 12.23
C PRO A 21 -14.40 0.16 12.41
N ALA A 22 -14.54 0.90 13.50
CA ALA A 22 -13.71 2.08 13.85
C ALA A 22 -12.21 1.78 14.06
N SER A 23 -11.77 0.55 13.83
CA SER A 23 -10.46 0.04 14.20
C SER A 23 -9.49 -0.13 13.05
N ALA A 24 -9.68 0.54 11.92
CA ALA A 24 -9.01 0.09 10.73
C ALA A 24 -7.91 1.03 10.21
N TYR A 25 -7.16 1.68 11.10
CA TYR A 25 -6.05 2.53 10.68
C TYR A 25 -4.74 2.06 11.32
N LEU A 26 -3.67 2.09 10.56
CA LEU A 26 -2.30 1.95 11.01
C LEU A 26 -1.67 3.34 11.09
N PRO A 27 -1.43 3.89 12.29
CA PRO A 27 -0.72 5.16 12.42
C PRO A 27 0.68 5.06 11.81
N THR A 28 1.08 6.05 11.02
CA THR A 28 2.41 6.10 10.41
C THR A 28 3.48 6.62 11.38
N GLY A 29 3.05 7.25 12.48
CA GLY A 29 3.90 7.93 13.42
C GLY A 29 4.22 9.39 13.04
N ALA A 30 3.80 9.83 11.87
CA ALA A 30 3.88 11.23 11.44
C ALA A 30 2.53 11.91 11.74
N ILE A 31 2.49 12.73 12.80
CA ILE A 31 1.26 13.29 13.37
C ILE A 31 0.41 14.02 12.31
N ASP A 32 1.04 14.87 11.51
CA ASP A 32 0.34 15.67 10.50
C ASP A 32 -0.21 14.77 9.37
N LEU A 33 0.55 13.74 8.97
CA LEU A 33 0.12 12.78 7.97
C LEU A 33 -1.03 11.93 8.49
N ASP A 34 -0.92 11.44 9.72
CA ASP A 34 -1.97 10.62 10.34
C ASP A 34 -3.27 11.44 10.50
N ALA A 35 -3.17 12.71 10.87
CA ALA A 35 -4.32 13.62 10.91
C ALA A 35 -4.94 13.81 9.51
N ALA A 36 -4.13 14.02 8.48
CA ALA A 36 -4.61 14.15 7.11
C ALA A 36 -5.26 12.87 6.56
N LEU A 37 -4.81 11.70 7.02
CA LEU A 37 -5.35 10.38 6.65
C LEU A 37 -6.54 9.94 7.54
N GLY A 38 -6.94 10.75 8.51
CA GLY A 38 -8.03 10.42 9.43
C GLY A 38 -7.68 9.34 10.46
N GLY A 39 -6.39 9.20 10.80
CA GLY A 39 -5.89 8.27 11.81
C GLY A 39 -4.75 7.37 11.35
N GLY A 40 -4.32 7.48 10.10
CA GLY A 40 -3.25 6.67 9.50
C GLY A 40 -3.66 5.93 8.24
N LEU A 41 -2.87 4.92 7.86
CA LEU A 41 -3.15 4.08 6.69
C LEU A 41 -4.32 3.15 6.95
N ASN A 42 -5.26 3.09 6.01
CA ASN A 42 -6.46 2.28 6.14
C ASN A 42 -6.14 0.78 6.09
N LEU A 43 -6.60 0.02 7.11
CA LEU A 43 -6.59 -1.44 7.12
C LEU A 43 -7.87 -1.93 6.43
N GLY A 44 -7.76 -2.62 5.34
CA GLY A 44 -8.89 -3.02 4.49
C GLY A 44 -8.99 -2.15 3.25
N GLY A 45 -7.85 -1.88 2.64
CA GLY A 45 -7.78 -1.16 1.39
C GLY A 45 -6.36 -0.99 0.89
N VAL A 46 -6.26 -0.39 -0.28
CA VAL A 46 -4.98 -0.09 -0.90
C VAL A 46 -4.65 1.38 -0.66
N SER A 47 -3.46 1.63 -0.11
CA SER A 47 -2.83 2.95 -0.08
C SER A 47 -1.73 3.00 -1.12
N GLU A 48 -1.74 4.04 -1.94
CA GLU A 48 -0.78 4.25 -3.01
C GLU A 48 0.32 5.20 -2.56
N VAL A 49 1.55 4.85 -2.88
CA VAL A 49 2.74 5.69 -2.69
C VAL A 49 3.41 5.86 -4.04
N SER A 50 3.55 7.10 -4.47
CA SER A 50 4.14 7.46 -5.77
C SER A 50 5.30 8.42 -5.59
N PRO A 51 6.42 8.23 -6.29
CA PRO A 51 7.49 9.22 -6.34
C PRO A 51 7.09 10.40 -7.23
N ALA A 52 7.49 11.61 -6.87
CA ALA A 52 7.32 12.78 -7.73
C ALA A 52 8.26 12.70 -8.95
N THR A 53 9.50 12.25 -8.72
CA THR A 53 10.51 12.04 -9.76
C THR A 53 11.15 10.66 -9.64
N PHE A 54 11.94 10.27 -10.64
CA PHE A 54 12.70 9.00 -10.58
C PHE A 54 13.66 8.92 -9.39
N LEU A 55 14.21 10.04 -8.97
CA LEU A 55 15.14 10.09 -7.84
C LEU A 55 14.43 9.88 -6.49
N ASP A 56 13.11 10.04 -6.45
CA ASP A 56 12.30 9.84 -5.25
C ASP A 56 11.78 8.40 -5.09
N GLU A 57 12.03 7.52 -6.09
CA GLU A 57 11.67 6.10 -6.00
C GLU A 57 12.24 5.41 -4.75
N PRO A 58 13.54 5.57 -4.41
CA PRO A 58 14.09 4.98 -3.18
C PRO A 58 13.43 5.50 -1.91
N ALA A 59 13.11 6.79 -1.85
CA ALA A 59 12.41 7.38 -0.70
C ALA A 59 11.00 6.81 -0.55
N SER A 60 10.30 6.60 -1.67
CA SER A 60 8.96 5.99 -1.69
C SER A 60 8.99 4.55 -1.16
N ILE A 61 10.00 3.75 -1.55
CA ILE A 61 10.18 2.40 -1.02
C ILE A 61 10.50 2.46 0.48
N GLN A 62 11.40 3.35 0.89
CA GLN A 62 11.82 3.47 2.28
C GLN A 62 10.67 3.89 3.19
N PHE A 63 9.84 4.82 2.75
CA PHE A 63 8.61 5.19 3.45
C PHE A 63 7.66 3.99 3.60
N ALA A 64 7.40 3.27 2.52
CA ALA A 64 6.54 2.10 2.56
C ALA A 64 7.10 0.98 3.46
N LEU A 65 8.42 0.75 3.45
CA LEU A 65 9.08 -0.19 4.37
C LEU A 65 8.97 0.27 5.82
N ALA A 66 9.05 1.56 6.11
CA ALA A 66 8.83 2.09 7.46
C ALA A 66 7.40 1.79 7.94
N CYS A 67 6.40 1.99 7.10
CA CYS A 67 5.01 1.61 7.40
C CYS A 67 4.86 0.10 7.62
N ILE A 68 5.55 -0.73 6.84
CA ILE A 68 5.59 -2.18 7.04
C ILE A 68 6.26 -2.55 8.38
N ALA A 69 7.33 -1.85 8.78
CA ALA A 69 7.97 -2.06 10.07
C ALA A 69 6.99 -1.80 11.22
N ILE A 70 6.22 -0.73 11.15
CA ILE A 70 5.17 -0.39 12.12
C ILE A 70 4.08 -1.48 12.13
N ALA A 71 3.64 -1.93 10.94
CA ALA A 71 2.66 -3.00 10.84
C ALA A 71 3.13 -4.30 11.49
N LEU A 72 4.41 -4.67 11.30
CA LEU A 72 5.01 -5.86 11.93
C LEU A 72 5.14 -5.76 13.45
N GLN A 73 5.20 -4.55 14.01
CA GLN A 73 5.21 -4.33 15.46
C GLN A 73 3.81 -4.42 16.07
N GLN A 74 2.79 -3.99 15.35
CA GLN A 74 1.42 -3.88 15.86
C GLN A 74 0.53 -5.06 15.49
N ARG A 75 0.94 -5.87 14.49
CA ARG A 75 0.16 -6.98 13.97
C ARG A 75 0.96 -8.29 13.99
N THR A 76 0.26 -9.36 14.24
CA THR A 76 0.79 -10.72 14.05
C THR A 76 0.81 -11.07 12.56
N GLY A 77 1.54 -12.14 12.21
CA GLY A 77 1.65 -12.63 10.84
C GLY A 77 2.84 -12.05 10.07
N ASP A 78 3.00 -12.54 8.87
CA ASP A 78 4.10 -12.19 7.99
C ASP A 78 3.71 -11.08 7.01
N VAL A 79 4.68 -10.57 6.27
CA VAL A 79 4.48 -9.59 5.21
C VAL A 79 4.83 -10.21 3.87
N VAL A 80 3.99 -10.00 2.88
CA VAL A 80 4.33 -10.26 1.49
C VAL A 80 4.91 -9.00 0.88
N ILE A 81 6.13 -9.09 0.33
CA ILE A 81 6.71 -8.05 -0.52
C ILE A 81 6.75 -8.58 -1.94
N LEU A 82 5.90 -8.00 -2.77
CA LEU A 82 5.77 -8.36 -4.17
C LEU A 82 6.52 -7.34 -5.03
N GLN A 83 7.46 -7.81 -5.83
CA GLN A 83 8.33 -6.97 -6.66
C GLN A 83 8.20 -7.28 -8.14
N ASP A 84 7.89 -6.25 -8.94
CA ASP A 84 8.07 -6.33 -10.39
C ASP A 84 9.57 -6.34 -10.72
N ALA A 85 10.08 -7.51 -11.08
CA ALA A 85 11.48 -7.70 -11.40
C ALA A 85 11.92 -6.97 -12.67
N THR A 86 10.99 -6.58 -13.55
CA THR A 86 11.32 -5.89 -14.81
C THR A 86 11.69 -4.41 -14.60
N HIS A 87 11.26 -3.82 -13.48
CA HIS A 87 11.60 -2.45 -13.11
C HIS A 87 12.50 -2.42 -11.86
N TRP A 88 11.92 -2.72 -10.70
CA TRP A 88 12.60 -2.51 -9.41
C TRP A 88 13.89 -3.30 -9.23
N ALA A 89 13.87 -4.59 -9.60
CA ALA A 89 15.06 -5.44 -9.45
C ALA A 89 16.19 -5.03 -10.40
N ARG A 90 15.85 -4.49 -11.58
CA ARG A 90 16.85 -4.04 -12.56
C ARG A 90 17.43 -2.69 -12.25
N THR A 91 16.61 -1.79 -11.64
CA THR A 91 16.97 -0.40 -11.37
C THR A 91 17.64 -0.25 -10.01
N TRP A 92 17.04 -0.83 -8.98
CA TRP A 92 17.43 -0.65 -7.57
C TRP A 92 17.92 -1.93 -6.90
N GLY A 93 17.89 -3.06 -7.61
CA GLY A 93 18.31 -4.35 -7.07
C GLY A 93 17.25 -5.02 -6.21
N GLY A 94 17.70 -5.77 -5.22
CA GLY A 94 16.86 -6.52 -4.29
C GLY A 94 16.83 -5.93 -2.90
N LEU A 95 15.99 -6.51 -2.06
CA LEU A 95 15.92 -6.17 -0.65
C LEU A 95 17.22 -6.59 0.06
N TYR A 96 17.77 -5.68 0.84
CA TYR A 96 19.00 -5.93 1.61
C TYR A 96 18.65 -6.28 3.05
N GLY A 97 18.77 -7.57 3.40
CA GLY A 97 18.38 -8.11 4.71
C GLY A 97 18.93 -7.36 5.92
N PRO A 98 20.24 -7.04 5.99
CA PRO A 98 20.77 -6.26 7.10
C PRO A 98 20.18 -4.85 7.20
N GLY A 99 19.82 -4.23 6.08
CA GLY A 99 19.12 -2.93 6.06
C GLY A 99 17.72 -3.05 6.63
N LEU A 100 16.98 -4.09 6.26
CA LEU A 100 15.65 -4.38 6.80
C LEU A 100 15.70 -4.60 8.32
N GLN A 101 16.69 -5.35 8.82
CA GLN A 101 16.87 -5.55 10.25
C GLN A 101 17.12 -4.24 11.01
N LYS A 102 17.91 -3.33 10.45
CA LYS A 102 18.11 -1.99 11.03
C LYS A 102 16.84 -1.15 11.07
N MET A 103 15.90 -1.40 10.17
CA MET A 103 14.56 -0.78 10.16
C MET A 103 13.56 -1.49 11.11
N GLY A 104 14.00 -2.52 11.84
CA GLY A 104 13.12 -3.31 12.72
C GLY A 104 12.29 -4.38 11.99
N ILE A 105 12.63 -4.66 10.72
CA ILE A 105 11.95 -5.68 9.92
C ILE A 105 12.75 -6.98 9.99
N CYS A 106 12.19 -8.00 10.65
CA CYS A 106 12.80 -9.34 10.71
C CYS A 106 12.67 -10.04 9.35
N PRO A 107 13.77 -10.38 8.67
CA PRO A 107 13.70 -11.03 7.35
C PRO A 107 12.95 -12.36 7.34
N SER A 108 12.91 -13.08 8.47
CA SER A 108 12.17 -14.35 8.58
C SER A 108 10.64 -14.17 8.55
N ARG A 109 10.15 -12.93 8.69
CA ARG A 109 8.73 -12.56 8.58
C ARG A 109 8.38 -11.97 7.22
N ILE A 110 9.25 -12.12 6.22
CA ILE A 110 9.03 -11.61 4.87
C ILE A 110 8.94 -12.77 3.89
N LEU A 111 7.82 -12.83 3.17
CA LEU A 111 7.71 -13.59 1.94
C LEU A 111 8.01 -12.64 0.77
N TRP A 112 9.21 -12.75 0.21
CA TRP A 112 9.59 -11.92 -0.95
C TRP A 112 9.29 -12.64 -2.26
N VAL A 113 8.33 -12.11 -3.01
CA VAL A 113 7.87 -12.64 -4.29
C VAL A 113 8.35 -11.73 -5.42
N ARG A 114 9.03 -12.29 -6.40
CA ARG A 114 9.50 -11.56 -7.59
C ARG A 114 8.80 -12.11 -8.83
N THR A 115 8.20 -11.22 -9.62
CA THR A 115 7.48 -11.59 -10.83
C THR A 115 8.13 -10.96 -12.06
N GLY A 116 8.16 -11.71 -13.16
CA GLY A 116 8.73 -11.26 -14.43
C GLY A 116 7.71 -10.66 -15.41
N ASP A 117 6.41 -10.70 -15.06
CA ASP A 117 5.32 -10.22 -15.92
C ASP A 117 4.15 -9.67 -15.12
N ALA A 118 3.34 -8.83 -15.78
CA ALA A 118 2.21 -8.15 -15.17
C ALA A 118 1.10 -9.11 -14.70
N LYS A 119 0.84 -10.19 -15.45
CA LYS A 119 -0.23 -11.15 -15.11
C LYS A 119 0.07 -11.84 -13.79
N SER A 120 1.28 -12.37 -13.63
CA SER A 120 1.75 -12.99 -12.40
C SER A 120 1.77 -12.00 -11.25
N PHE A 121 2.21 -10.75 -11.50
CA PHE A 121 2.20 -9.68 -10.50
C PHE A 121 0.79 -9.42 -9.97
N HIS A 122 -0.18 -9.23 -10.86
CA HIS A 122 -1.56 -8.94 -10.47
C HIS A 122 -2.22 -10.12 -9.74
N ALA A 123 -1.99 -11.35 -10.21
CA ALA A 123 -2.52 -12.54 -9.55
C ALA A 123 -1.97 -12.69 -8.13
N CYS A 124 -0.65 -12.59 -7.95
CA CYS A 124 -0.01 -12.66 -6.63
C CYS A 124 -0.49 -11.54 -5.70
N LEU A 125 -0.69 -10.32 -6.23
CA LEU A 125 -1.18 -9.21 -5.42
C LEU A 125 -2.63 -9.42 -4.97
N GLU A 126 -3.50 -9.88 -5.86
CA GLU A 126 -4.91 -10.19 -5.53
C GLU A 126 -4.98 -11.30 -4.46
N ASP A 127 -4.21 -12.37 -4.63
CA ASP A 127 -4.15 -13.48 -3.68
C ASP A 127 -3.60 -13.03 -2.32
N SER A 128 -2.52 -12.24 -2.32
CA SER A 128 -1.95 -11.67 -1.09
C SER A 128 -2.93 -10.74 -0.38
N ALA A 129 -3.63 -9.87 -1.12
CA ALA A 129 -4.61 -8.96 -0.57
C ALA A 129 -5.81 -9.69 0.07
N ARG A 130 -6.17 -10.87 -0.46
CA ARG A 130 -7.26 -11.73 0.04
C ARG A 130 -6.84 -12.58 1.24
N THR A 131 -5.53 -12.78 1.43
CA THR A 131 -5.02 -13.65 2.50
C THR A 131 -5.19 -12.97 3.86
N THR A 132 -5.94 -13.63 4.74
CA THR A 132 -6.09 -13.19 6.13
C THR A 132 -4.87 -13.57 6.97
N GLY A 133 -4.61 -12.83 8.05
CA GLY A 133 -3.51 -13.12 8.97
C GLY A 133 -2.14 -12.58 8.52
N LEU A 134 -2.05 -11.90 7.39
CA LEU A 134 -0.86 -11.13 7.05
C LEU A 134 -0.80 -9.82 7.85
N ALA A 135 0.40 -9.42 8.27
CA ALA A 135 0.63 -8.11 8.85
C ALA A 135 0.47 -7.00 7.81
N GLY A 136 0.83 -7.29 6.55
CA GLY A 136 0.65 -6.37 5.43
C GLY A 136 1.16 -6.93 4.10
N VAL A 137 0.86 -6.21 3.05
CA VAL A 137 1.33 -6.49 1.68
C VAL A 137 1.97 -5.22 1.13
N LEU A 138 3.19 -5.33 0.64
CA LEU A 138 3.89 -4.27 -0.08
C LEU A 138 4.06 -4.68 -1.54
N ALA A 139 3.44 -3.94 -2.45
CA ALA A 139 3.53 -4.18 -3.88
C ALA A 139 4.38 -3.10 -4.56
N LEU A 140 5.50 -3.50 -5.14
CA LEU A 140 6.41 -2.64 -5.88
C LEU A 140 6.14 -2.82 -7.39
N SER A 141 5.25 -1.98 -7.95
CA SER A 141 4.81 -2.06 -9.34
C SER A 141 5.64 -1.14 -10.25
N GLY A 142 6.01 -1.63 -11.41
CA GLY A 142 6.70 -0.86 -12.45
C GLY A 142 5.77 -0.47 -13.60
N PRO A 143 6.30 0.25 -14.60
CA PRO A 143 5.50 0.71 -15.76
C PRO A 143 4.81 -0.40 -16.55
N LYS A 144 5.36 -1.62 -16.51
CA LYS A 144 4.79 -2.78 -17.20
C LYS A 144 3.76 -3.54 -16.38
N SER A 145 3.70 -3.32 -15.08
CA SER A 145 2.75 -3.94 -14.15
C SER A 145 1.64 -3.00 -13.69
N GLY A 146 1.38 -1.95 -14.45
CA GLY A 146 0.27 -1.02 -14.23
C GLY A 146 -1.09 -1.73 -14.22
N PHE A 147 -2.02 -1.20 -13.45
CA PHE A 147 -3.33 -1.83 -13.24
C PHE A 147 -4.36 -1.34 -14.25
N SER A 148 -5.16 -2.26 -14.79
CA SER A 148 -6.47 -1.90 -15.34
C SER A 148 -7.43 -1.52 -14.19
N LEU A 149 -8.42 -0.69 -14.49
CA LEU A 149 -9.44 -0.32 -13.50
C LEU A 149 -10.11 -1.54 -12.85
N ALA A 150 -10.45 -2.55 -13.66
CA ALA A 150 -11.06 -3.79 -13.17
C ALA A 150 -10.10 -4.59 -12.27
N GLY A 151 -8.81 -4.69 -12.63
CA GLY A 151 -7.79 -5.35 -11.81
C GLY A 151 -7.59 -4.63 -10.47
N ALA A 152 -7.45 -3.32 -10.50
CA ALA A 152 -7.31 -2.50 -9.31
C ALA A 152 -8.54 -2.63 -8.38
N ARG A 153 -9.75 -2.66 -8.95
CA ARG A 153 -10.98 -2.85 -8.17
C ARG A 153 -11.05 -4.21 -7.49
N ARG A 154 -10.59 -5.29 -8.14
CA ARG A 154 -10.54 -6.63 -7.51
C ARG A 154 -9.60 -6.67 -6.32
N VAL A 155 -8.39 -6.09 -6.45
CA VAL A 155 -7.43 -6.00 -5.33
C VAL A 155 -8.01 -5.19 -4.17
N GLN A 156 -8.66 -4.06 -4.47
CA GLN A 156 -9.31 -3.22 -3.45
C GLN A 156 -10.40 -4.01 -2.69
N LEU A 157 -11.28 -4.71 -3.40
CA LEU A 157 -12.34 -5.52 -2.78
C LEU A 157 -11.77 -6.69 -1.97
N ALA A 158 -10.71 -7.33 -2.46
CA ALA A 158 -10.02 -8.40 -1.73
C ALA A 158 -9.41 -7.88 -0.43
N ALA A 159 -8.74 -6.72 -0.46
CA ALA A 159 -8.18 -6.08 0.72
C ALA A 159 -9.27 -5.66 1.73
N GLU A 160 -10.39 -5.13 1.25
CA GLU A 160 -11.55 -4.79 2.09
C GLU A 160 -12.10 -6.02 2.81
N ALA A 161 -12.35 -7.10 2.09
CA ALA A 161 -12.90 -8.34 2.64
C ALA A 161 -11.97 -9.00 3.67
N ALA A 162 -10.66 -8.93 3.47
CA ALA A 162 -9.66 -9.54 4.36
C ALA A 162 -9.14 -8.58 5.44
N HIS A 163 -9.59 -7.32 5.47
CA HIS A 163 -9.02 -6.26 6.32
C HIS A 163 -7.49 -6.16 6.22
N SER A 164 -6.98 -6.33 5.00
CA SER A 164 -5.54 -6.33 4.72
C SER A 164 -5.00 -4.91 4.56
N LEU A 165 -3.82 -4.65 5.12
CA LEU A 165 -3.01 -3.49 4.76
C LEU A 165 -2.31 -3.77 3.42
N VAL A 166 -2.62 -3.00 2.39
CA VAL A 166 -1.93 -3.09 1.11
C VAL A 166 -1.31 -1.73 0.77
N LEU A 167 0.01 -1.72 0.64
CA LEU A 167 0.77 -0.56 0.17
C LEU A 167 1.23 -0.82 -1.26
N ALA A 168 0.80 0.00 -2.20
CA ALA A 168 1.24 -0.07 -3.59
C ALA A 168 2.21 1.08 -3.88
N VAL A 169 3.48 0.75 -4.05
CA VAL A 169 4.51 1.71 -4.49
C VAL A 169 4.65 1.61 -6.00
N HIS A 170 4.49 2.72 -6.68
CA HIS A 170 4.61 2.80 -8.12
C HIS A 170 5.96 3.37 -8.53
N GLY A 171 6.53 2.82 -9.60
CA GLY A 171 7.63 3.47 -10.30
C GLY A 171 7.13 4.68 -11.08
N VAL A 172 8.01 5.61 -11.37
CA VAL A 172 7.70 6.74 -12.27
C VAL A 172 7.12 6.21 -13.58
N ARG A 173 6.09 6.88 -14.12
CA ARG A 173 5.34 6.51 -15.33
C ARG A 173 4.43 5.29 -15.17
N THR A 174 4.21 4.79 -13.95
CA THR A 174 3.18 3.77 -13.71
C THR A 174 1.82 4.47 -13.57
N SER A 175 0.79 3.88 -14.16
CA SER A 175 -0.57 4.40 -13.99
C SER A 175 -1.03 4.29 -12.54
N ALA A 176 -1.68 5.34 -12.05
CA ALA A 176 -2.21 5.40 -10.69
C ALA A 176 -3.21 4.26 -10.42
N PHE A 177 -3.23 3.79 -9.18
CA PHE A 177 -4.20 2.82 -8.70
C PHE A 177 -5.52 3.55 -8.39
N ALA A 178 -6.44 3.61 -9.36
CA ALA A 178 -7.64 4.45 -9.31
C ALA A 178 -8.49 4.31 -8.04
N PRO A 179 -8.73 3.09 -7.47
CA PRO A 179 -9.55 2.92 -6.27
C PRO A 179 -8.77 3.06 -4.95
N ALA A 180 -7.56 3.58 -4.94
CA ALA A 180 -6.78 3.75 -3.72
C ALA A 180 -7.53 4.58 -2.68
N ARG A 181 -7.46 4.15 -1.41
CA ARG A 181 -8.04 4.86 -0.26
C ARG A 181 -7.26 6.11 0.10
N ALA A 182 -5.96 6.05 -0.08
CA ALA A 182 -5.05 7.18 0.09
C ALA A 182 -4.03 7.18 -1.05
N ARG A 183 -3.63 8.37 -1.46
CA ARG A 183 -2.55 8.56 -2.43
C ARG A 183 -1.56 9.54 -1.87
N LEU A 184 -0.34 9.06 -1.69
CA LEU A 184 0.79 9.82 -1.16
C LEU A 184 1.80 10.05 -2.27
N VAL A 185 2.25 11.28 -2.43
CA VAL A 185 3.31 11.63 -3.37
C VAL A 185 4.52 12.08 -2.56
N LEU A 186 5.66 11.42 -2.77
CA LEU A 186 6.92 11.77 -2.13
C LEU A 186 7.79 12.56 -3.10
N ALA A 187 8.32 13.69 -2.61
CA ALA A 187 9.22 14.59 -3.32
C ALA A 187 10.37 15.01 -2.41
#